data_ba2c7288361fd886a1d9ba02349f54b5
#
_entry.id   ba2c7288361fd886a1d9ba02349f54b5
#
_cell.length_a   1.000
_cell.length_b   1.000
_cell.length_c   1.000
_cell.angle_alpha   90.00
_cell.angle_beta   90.00
_cell.angle_gamma   90.00
#
_symmetry.space_group_name_H-M   'P 1'
#
loop_
_entity.id
_entity.type
_entity.pdbx_description
1 polymer ?
#
loop_
_entity_poly.entity_id
_entity_poly.type
_entity_poly.pdbx_seq_one_letter_code
_entity_poly.pdbx_strand_id
1 'polypeptide(L)'
;AMVISTVLAAKSFTKDSGQRLVAEMDDKNVADALTSATNGEVVAVIPRDIIARVTAQASRQPGIPAVILELLDFDGDEIYFQEVPDLVGKNYFQAQQGFKNASLIGLVPSGGLPILNPAWNHKISQGDKVMAIAKDDDQVLFSANAEAPKRPKSKALAKQVRPAKSMLVVGWSNLGREVLNALAAYLPKGSSADIVLQKRFAELNMNWDNKFGALKTRFVEADGTFDQLRELVLTRKYDEVLVLGYRGEEISEAEADGQTLLATM
;
A
#
# COMPACT_ATOMS: atom_id res chain seq x y z
N ALA A 1 20.76 11.60 -7.93
CA ALA A 1 21.47 11.83 -9.19
C ALA A 1 22.08 10.54 -9.77
N MET A 2 22.79 9.74 -8.97
CA MET A 2 23.48 8.53 -9.45
C MET A 2 22.53 7.47 -10.03
N VAL A 3 21.41 7.17 -9.39
CA VAL A 3 20.44 6.17 -9.86
C VAL A 3 19.88 6.55 -11.24
N ILE A 4 19.49 7.82 -11.44
CA ILE A 4 18.94 8.27 -12.72
C ILE A 4 19.94 8.11 -13.84
N SER A 5 21.19 8.57 -13.65
CA SER A 5 22.23 8.46 -14.67
C SER A 5 22.55 6.99 -14.99
N THR A 6 22.57 6.11 -13.99
CA THR A 6 22.78 4.67 -14.21
C THR A 6 21.62 4.06 -15.00
N VAL A 7 20.38 4.39 -14.67
CA VAL A 7 19.19 3.88 -15.36
C VAL A 7 19.14 4.38 -16.82
N LEU A 8 19.43 5.68 -17.06
CA LEU A 8 19.46 6.22 -18.40
C LEU A 8 20.60 5.62 -19.25
N ALA A 9 21.76 5.36 -18.64
CA ALA A 9 22.85 4.65 -19.30
C ALA A 9 22.45 3.21 -19.63
N ALA A 10 21.90 2.46 -18.67
CA ALA A 10 21.39 1.11 -18.90
C ALA A 10 20.36 1.08 -20.03
N LYS A 11 19.40 2.02 -20.03
CA LYS A 11 18.39 2.15 -21.08
C LYS A 11 19.02 2.36 -22.47
N SER A 12 20.11 3.14 -22.57
CA SER A 12 20.78 3.36 -23.85
C SER A 12 21.36 2.07 -24.46
N PHE A 13 21.73 1.10 -23.62
CA PHE A 13 22.23 -0.22 -24.05
C PHE A 13 21.12 -1.26 -24.29
N THR A 14 19.92 -1.04 -23.72
CA THR A 14 18.82 -2.01 -23.79
C THR A 14 17.74 -1.62 -24.80
N LYS A 15 17.92 -0.53 -25.53
CA LYS A 15 16.92 0.13 -26.37
C LYS A 15 16.18 -0.79 -27.36
N ASP A 16 16.81 -1.91 -27.77
CA ASP A 16 16.25 -2.85 -28.73
C ASP A 16 16.18 -4.29 -28.20
N SER A 17 16.46 -4.52 -26.92
CA SER A 17 16.61 -5.87 -26.36
C SER A 17 15.36 -6.42 -25.67
N GLY A 18 14.28 -5.63 -25.55
CA GLY A 18 13.06 -6.01 -24.84
C GLY A 18 13.24 -6.20 -23.32
N GLN A 19 14.40 -5.82 -22.77
CA GLN A 19 14.70 -5.96 -21.36
C GLN A 19 13.89 -4.96 -20.53
N ARG A 20 13.33 -5.44 -19.41
CA ARG A 20 12.67 -4.59 -18.42
C ARG A 20 13.70 -4.04 -17.47
N LEU A 21 13.62 -2.75 -17.20
CA LEU A 21 14.44 -2.08 -16.19
C LEU A 21 13.58 -1.81 -14.96
N VAL A 22 14.07 -2.26 -13.80
CA VAL A 22 13.47 -1.96 -12.50
C VAL A 22 14.49 -1.14 -11.71
N ALA A 23 14.06 -0.04 -11.11
CA ALA A 23 14.90 0.84 -10.33
C ALA A 23 14.27 1.10 -8.96
N GLU A 24 15.05 0.84 -7.90
CA GLU A 24 14.70 1.26 -6.54
C GLU A 24 15.01 2.74 -6.36
N MET A 25 14.07 3.49 -5.80
CA MET A 25 14.16 4.94 -5.60
C MET A 25 13.53 5.35 -4.26
N ASP A 26 14.07 6.40 -3.66
CA ASP A 26 13.56 6.95 -2.40
C ASP A 26 12.57 8.10 -2.62
N ASP A 27 12.77 8.88 -3.68
CA ASP A 27 11.97 10.08 -3.97
C ASP A 27 10.91 9.80 -5.03
N LYS A 28 9.65 9.95 -4.62
CA LYS A 28 8.49 9.73 -5.49
C LYS A 28 8.47 10.67 -6.70
N ASN A 29 8.83 11.95 -6.55
CA ASN A 29 8.79 12.90 -7.66
C ASN A 29 9.84 12.53 -8.71
N VAL A 30 10.99 12.06 -8.24
CA VAL A 30 12.08 11.57 -9.10
C VAL A 30 11.66 10.29 -9.82
N ALA A 31 11.01 9.36 -9.12
CA ALA A 31 10.48 8.13 -9.68
C ALA A 31 9.40 8.40 -10.75
N ASP A 32 8.45 9.29 -10.45
CA ASP A 32 7.39 9.70 -11.38
C ASP A 32 7.98 10.39 -12.63
N ALA A 33 8.98 11.25 -12.45
CA ALA A 33 9.69 11.91 -13.54
C ALA A 33 10.45 10.89 -14.42
N LEU A 34 11.13 9.91 -13.82
CA LEU A 34 11.84 8.86 -14.55
C LEU A 34 10.86 7.99 -15.35
N THR A 35 9.77 7.54 -14.72
CA THR A 35 8.73 6.74 -15.38
C THR A 35 8.14 7.51 -16.58
N SER A 36 7.86 8.80 -16.41
CA SER A 36 7.34 9.65 -17.48
C SER A 36 8.36 9.84 -18.61
N ALA A 37 9.61 10.13 -18.28
CA ALA A 37 10.69 10.35 -19.24
C ALA A 37 11.04 9.07 -20.06
N THR A 38 10.71 7.91 -19.52
CA THR A 38 10.97 6.60 -20.15
C THR A 38 9.71 5.98 -20.76
N ASN A 39 8.60 6.71 -20.82
CA ASN A 39 7.29 6.21 -21.27
C ASN A 39 6.86 4.89 -20.59
N GLY A 40 7.20 4.72 -19.32
CA GLY A 40 6.87 3.52 -18.54
C GLY A 40 7.77 2.29 -18.81
N GLU A 41 8.82 2.41 -19.62
CA GLU A 41 9.77 1.31 -19.85
C GLU A 41 10.61 0.99 -18.60
N VAL A 42 10.81 1.98 -17.72
CA VAL A 42 11.46 1.81 -16.42
C VAL A 42 10.40 1.75 -15.33
N VAL A 43 10.41 0.67 -14.57
CA VAL A 43 9.55 0.50 -13.40
C VAL A 43 10.29 1.01 -12.16
N ALA A 44 9.83 2.12 -11.60
CA ALA A 44 10.37 2.63 -10.35
C ALA A 44 9.65 1.99 -9.15
N VAL A 45 10.41 1.46 -8.22
CA VAL A 45 9.92 0.90 -6.95
C VAL A 45 10.36 1.81 -5.81
N ILE A 46 9.43 2.20 -4.96
CA ILE A 46 9.66 3.05 -3.79
C ILE A 46 9.33 2.23 -2.54
N PRO A 47 10.31 1.52 -1.93
CA PRO A 47 10.05 0.62 -0.81
C PRO A 47 9.39 1.32 0.36
N ARG A 48 9.82 2.54 0.67
CA ARG A 48 9.28 3.34 1.78
C ARG A 48 7.78 3.62 1.63
N ASP A 49 7.30 3.95 0.43
CA ASP A 49 5.86 4.19 0.17
C ASP A 49 5.05 2.89 0.34
N ILE A 50 5.59 1.77 -0.13
CA ILE A 50 4.96 0.44 0.02
C ILE A 50 4.85 0.08 1.50
N ILE A 51 5.95 0.15 2.25
CA ILE A 51 5.99 -0.18 3.68
C ILE A 51 5.04 0.73 4.46
N ALA A 52 5.03 2.04 4.18
CA ALA A 52 4.14 2.99 4.85
C ALA A 52 2.67 2.67 4.62
N ARG A 53 2.28 2.31 3.40
CA ARG A 53 0.91 1.91 3.07
C ARG A 53 0.51 0.59 3.72
N VAL A 54 1.40 -0.40 3.73
CA VAL A 54 1.17 -1.68 4.40
C VAL A 54 0.97 -1.44 5.90
N THR A 55 1.84 -0.65 6.54
CA THR A 55 1.74 -0.29 7.96
C THR A 55 0.43 0.43 8.27
N ALA A 56 0.05 1.42 7.45
CA ALA A 56 -1.21 2.14 7.60
C ALA A 56 -2.43 1.23 7.41
N GLN A 57 -2.38 0.26 6.51
CA GLN A 57 -3.44 -0.73 6.33
C GLN A 57 -3.49 -1.73 7.49
N ALA A 58 -2.33 -2.16 7.98
CA ALA A 58 -2.20 -3.10 9.10
C ALA A 58 -2.84 -2.56 10.39
N SER A 59 -2.69 -1.26 10.67
CA SER A 59 -3.32 -0.63 11.84
C SER A 59 -4.84 -0.72 11.83
N ARG A 60 -5.42 -0.90 10.65
CA ARG A 60 -6.88 -0.99 10.44
C ARG A 60 -7.38 -2.41 10.27
N GLN A 61 -6.59 -3.26 9.67
CA GLN A 61 -6.92 -4.64 9.33
C GLN A 61 -5.70 -5.52 9.60
N PRO A 62 -5.60 -6.14 10.77
CA PRO A 62 -4.39 -6.86 11.21
C PRO A 62 -3.94 -7.98 10.28
N GLY A 63 -4.82 -8.59 9.47
CA GLY A 63 -4.49 -9.64 8.51
C GLY A 63 -3.81 -9.16 7.22
N ILE A 64 -3.83 -7.87 6.92
CA ILE A 64 -3.30 -7.34 5.65
C ILE A 64 -1.81 -7.64 5.43
N PRO A 65 -0.91 -7.50 6.42
CA PRO A 65 0.50 -7.83 6.20
C PRO A 65 0.70 -9.28 5.74
N ALA A 66 0.00 -10.23 6.35
CA ALA A 66 0.10 -11.64 5.96
C ALA A 66 -0.37 -11.87 4.52
N VAL A 67 -1.49 -11.25 4.12
CA VAL A 67 -2.00 -11.37 2.74
C VAL A 67 -1.02 -10.75 1.72
N ILE A 68 -0.40 -9.61 2.06
CA ILE A 68 0.56 -8.98 1.16
C ILE A 68 1.82 -9.83 1.04
N LEU A 69 2.31 -10.39 2.14
CA LEU A 69 3.49 -11.27 2.11
C LEU A 69 3.21 -12.52 1.27
N GLU A 70 2.03 -13.13 1.40
CA GLU A 70 1.60 -14.27 0.58
C GLU A 70 1.61 -13.92 -0.92
N LEU A 71 1.04 -12.77 -1.30
CA LEU A 71 0.99 -12.33 -2.69
C LEU A 71 2.36 -11.92 -3.28
N LEU A 72 3.38 -11.79 -2.45
CA LEU A 72 4.76 -11.49 -2.85
C LEU A 72 5.68 -12.72 -2.73
N ASP A 73 5.17 -13.85 -2.23
CA ASP A 73 5.90 -15.10 -2.11
C ASP A 73 5.70 -15.92 -3.39
N PHE A 74 6.80 -16.32 -4.03
CA PHE A 74 6.76 -17.12 -5.26
C PHE A 74 6.29 -18.57 -5.05
N ASP A 75 6.22 -19.03 -3.80
CA ASP A 75 5.68 -20.37 -3.47
C ASP A 75 4.17 -20.35 -3.17
N GLY A 76 3.57 -19.15 -3.10
CA GLY A 76 2.17 -18.92 -2.74
C GLY A 76 1.25 -18.62 -3.94
N ASP A 77 0.13 -17.99 -3.60
CA ASP A 77 -0.75 -17.41 -4.62
C ASP A 77 -0.21 -16.05 -5.09
N GLU A 78 -0.03 -15.89 -6.39
CA GLU A 78 0.50 -14.68 -7.01
C GLU A 78 -0.54 -13.93 -7.85
N ILE A 79 -0.20 -12.72 -8.27
CA ILE A 79 -1.04 -11.93 -9.20
C ILE A 79 -0.53 -12.10 -10.61
N TYR A 80 -1.34 -12.72 -11.47
CA TYR A 80 -1.06 -12.93 -12.88
C TYR A 80 -1.83 -11.98 -13.78
N PHE A 81 -1.18 -11.60 -14.90
CA PHE A 81 -1.74 -10.74 -15.95
C PHE A 81 -1.77 -11.53 -17.25
N GLN A 82 -2.98 -11.93 -17.69
CA GLN A 82 -3.13 -12.81 -18.85
C GLN A 82 -4.19 -12.31 -19.82
N GLU A 83 -3.91 -12.41 -21.11
CA GLU A 83 -4.93 -12.27 -22.15
C GLU A 83 -5.77 -13.54 -22.22
N VAL A 84 -7.08 -13.40 -22.17
CA VAL A 84 -8.03 -14.51 -22.30
C VAL A 84 -8.98 -14.20 -23.44
N PRO A 85 -8.71 -14.69 -24.65
CA PRO A 85 -9.50 -14.35 -25.87
C PRO A 85 -11.00 -14.63 -25.74
N ASP A 86 -11.38 -15.68 -25.01
CA ASP A 86 -12.76 -16.08 -24.78
C ASP A 86 -13.56 -15.06 -23.94
N LEU A 87 -12.89 -14.10 -23.34
CA LEU A 87 -13.53 -13.02 -22.57
C LEU A 87 -13.88 -11.79 -23.41
N VAL A 88 -13.35 -11.67 -24.61
CA VAL A 88 -13.62 -10.52 -25.47
C VAL A 88 -15.13 -10.38 -25.72
N GLY A 89 -15.66 -9.19 -25.46
CA GLY A 89 -17.10 -8.90 -25.57
C GLY A 89 -17.93 -9.24 -24.33
N LYS A 90 -17.41 -10.03 -23.38
CA LYS A 90 -18.06 -10.29 -22.10
C LYS A 90 -17.89 -9.08 -21.16
N ASN A 91 -18.77 -8.98 -20.17
CA ASN A 91 -18.57 -8.02 -19.10
C ASN A 91 -17.78 -8.62 -17.92
N TYR A 92 -17.26 -7.76 -17.04
CA TYR A 92 -16.42 -8.19 -15.91
C TYR A 92 -17.14 -9.17 -14.98
N PHE A 93 -18.45 -9.01 -14.74
CA PHE A 93 -19.23 -9.94 -13.94
C PHE A 93 -19.30 -11.34 -14.57
N GLN A 94 -19.50 -11.42 -15.88
CA GLN A 94 -19.49 -12.69 -16.59
C GLN A 94 -18.11 -13.35 -16.56
N ALA A 95 -17.05 -12.55 -16.68
CA ALA A 95 -15.68 -13.03 -16.59
C ALA A 95 -15.39 -13.66 -15.22
N GLN A 96 -15.77 -12.98 -14.13
CA GLN A 96 -15.54 -13.49 -12.77
C GLN A 96 -16.13 -14.87 -12.50
N GLN A 97 -17.17 -15.27 -13.22
CA GLN A 97 -17.85 -16.56 -12.99
C GLN A 97 -17.16 -17.75 -13.67
N GLY A 98 -16.24 -17.50 -14.60
CA GLY A 98 -15.65 -18.53 -15.42
C GLY A 98 -14.32 -19.11 -14.92
N PHE A 99 -13.74 -18.59 -13.87
CA PHE A 99 -12.48 -19.11 -13.31
C PHE A 99 -12.77 -20.05 -12.13
N LYS A 100 -12.18 -21.26 -12.17
CA LYS A 100 -12.34 -22.26 -11.09
C LYS A 100 -11.21 -22.23 -10.07
N ASN A 101 -9.98 -22.07 -10.58
CA ASN A 101 -8.76 -22.15 -9.79
C ASN A 101 -8.08 -20.78 -9.62
N ALA A 102 -8.71 -19.71 -10.10
CA ALA A 102 -8.20 -18.37 -10.00
C ALA A 102 -9.30 -17.40 -9.55
N SER A 103 -8.91 -16.35 -8.85
CA SER A 103 -9.81 -15.27 -8.42
C SER A 103 -9.55 -14.02 -9.25
N LEU A 104 -10.48 -13.66 -10.13
CA LEU A 104 -10.37 -12.44 -10.94
C LEU A 104 -10.55 -11.20 -10.07
N ILE A 105 -9.52 -10.37 -9.97
CA ILE A 105 -9.49 -9.17 -9.13
C ILE A 105 -9.55 -7.86 -9.93
N GLY A 106 -9.30 -7.91 -11.22
CA GLY A 106 -9.29 -6.71 -12.05
C GLY A 106 -8.99 -6.96 -13.52
N LEU A 107 -8.76 -5.86 -14.23
CA LEU A 107 -8.41 -5.82 -15.65
C LEU A 107 -7.29 -4.83 -15.89
N VAL A 108 -6.51 -5.06 -16.95
CA VAL A 108 -5.57 -4.11 -17.52
C VAL A 108 -5.99 -3.84 -18.95
N PRO A 109 -6.61 -2.68 -19.25
CA PRO A 109 -6.95 -2.29 -20.60
C PRO A 109 -5.69 -2.22 -21.48
N SER A 110 -5.81 -2.55 -22.75
CA SER A 110 -4.71 -2.44 -23.71
C SER A 110 -4.15 -1.02 -23.72
N GLY A 111 -2.84 -0.88 -23.43
CA GLY A 111 -2.18 0.43 -23.30
C GLY A 111 -2.59 1.27 -22.08
N GLY A 112 -3.40 0.72 -21.16
CA GLY A 112 -3.90 1.39 -19.97
C GLY A 112 -3.22 0.93 -18.67
N LEU A 113 -3.68 1.50 -17.55
CA LEU A 113 -3.25 1.11 -16.20
C LEU A 113 -4.18 0.03 -15.61
N PRO A 114 -3.66 -0.80 -14.69
CA PRO A 114 -4.46 -1.79 -13.95
C PRO A 114 -5.66 -1.16 -13.24
N ILE A 115 -6.83 -1.78 -13.39
CA ILE A 115 -8.07 -1.37 -12.73
C ILE A 115 -8.51 -2.50 -11.80
N LEU A 116 -8.35 -2.30 -10.49
CA LEU A 116 -8.87 -3.22 -9.48
C LEU A 116 -10.37 -3.06 -9.35
N ASN A 117 -11.08 -4.19 -9.25
CA ASN A 117 -12.52 -4.25 -9.06
C ASN A 117 -13.30 -3.28 -9.97
N PRO A 118 -13.13 -3.39 -11.30
CA PRO A 118 -13.83 -2.53 -12.24
C PRO A 118 -15.35 -2.67 -12.11
N ALA A 119 -16.10 -1.76 -12.72
CA ALA A 119 -17.54 -1.85 -12.74
C ALA A 119 -18.00 -3.20 -13.30
N TRP A 120 -19.01 -3.83 -12.70
CA TRP A 120 -19.50 -5.16 -13.07
C TRP A 120 -19.87 -5.29 -14.56
N ASN A 121 -20.32 -4.19 -15.18
CA ASN A 121 -20.69 -4.09 -16.59
C ASN A 121 -19.56 -3.62 -17.51
N HIS A 122 -18.34 -3.45 -16.99
CA HIS A 122 -17.16 -3.11 -17.79
C HIS A 122 -16.96 -4.19 -18.86
N LYS A 123 -16.92 -3.81 -20.12
CA LYS A 123 -16.71 -4.72 -21.23
C LYS A 123 -15.23 -4.96 -21.46
N ILE A 124 -14.87 -6.22 -21.65
CA ILE A 124 -13.51 -6.65 -21.96
C ILE A 124 -13.33 -6.55 -23.47
N SER A 125 -12.28 -5.87 -23.88
CA SER A 125 -11.89 -5.64 -25.27
C SER A 125 -10.72 -6.51 -25.69
N GLN A 126 -10.46 -6.60 -26.96
CA GLN A 126 -9.28 -7.28 -27.49
C GLN A 126 -8.00 -6.61 -27.01
N GLY A 127 -7.03 -7.38 -26.56
CA GLY A 127 -5.76 -6.91 -25.99
C GLY A 127 -5.83 -6.48 -24.50
N ASP A 128 -7.03 -6.54 -23.90
CA ASP A 128 -7.15 -6.38 -22.44
C ASP A 128 -6.62 -7.64 -21.75
N LYS A 129 -5.96 -7.45 -20.59
CA LYS A 129 -5.53 -8.54 -19.74
C LYS A 129 -6.42 -8.66 -18.51
N VAL A 130 -6.74 -9.87 -18.12
CA VAL A 130 -7.29 -10.14 -16.80
C VAL A 130 -6.20 -10.04 -15.75
N MET A 131 -6.57 -9.63 -14.57
CA MET A 131 -5.71 -9.62 -13.39
C MET A 131 -6.32 -10.60 -12.38
N ALA A 132 -5.65 -11.69 -12.12
CA ALA A 132 -6.16 -12.78 -11.30
C ALA A 132 -5.14 -13.23 -10.25
N ILE A 133 -5.65 -13.68 -9.11
CA ILE A 133 -4.86 -14.39 -8.10
C ILE A 133 -5.00 -15.88 -8.37
N ALA A 134 -3.89 -16.57 -8.48
CA ALA A 134 -3.80 -18.01 -8.68
C ALA A 134 -2.46 -18.53 -8.17
N LYS A 135 -2.38 -19.84 -7.94
CA LYS A 135 -1.14 -20.49 -7.52
C LYS A 135 -0.08 -20.53 -8.62
N ASP A 136 -0.51 -20.59 -9.88
CA ASP A 136 0.38 -20.61 -11.05
C ASP A 136 -0.35 -19.99 -12.24
N ASP A 137 0.39 -19.54 -13.26
CA ASP A 137 -0.15 -18.87 -14.45
C ASP A 137 -1.02 -19.84 -15.29
N ASP A 138 -0.70 -21.12 -15.30
CA ASP A 138 -1.45 -22.17 -15.98
C ASP A 138 -2.83 -22.43 -15.37
N GLN A 139 -3.10 -21.91 -14.18
CA GLN A 139 -4.40 -22.04 -13.49
C GLN A 139 -5.36 -20.89 -13.80
N VAL A 140 -4.92 -19.85 -14.47
CA VAL A 140 -5.77 -18.74 -14.92
C VAL A 140 -6.56 -19.15 -16.18
N LEU A 141 -7.35 -20.22 -16.04
CA LEU A 141 -8.13 -20.81 -17.13
C LEU A 141 -9.62 -20.41 -17.04
N PHE A 142 -10.12 -19.82 -18.12
CA PHE A 142 -11.52 -19.48 -18.26
C PHE A 142 -12.33 -20.65 -18.83
N SER A 143 -13.45 -20.97 -18.18
CA SER A 143 -14.42 -21.96 -18.65
C SER A 143 -15.71 -21.28 -19.08
N ALA A 144 -16.02 -21.31 -20.36
CA ALA A 144 -17.23 -20.71 -20.93
C ALA A 144 -18.56 -21.33 -20.41
N ASN A 145 -18.49 -22.54 -19.83
CA ASN A 145 -19.66 -23.30 -19.39
C ASN A 145 -20.09 -23.00 -17.95
N ALA A 146 -19.45 -22.02 -17.29
CA ALA A 146 -19.92 -21.60 -15.97
C ALA A 146 -21.23 -20.82 -16.11
N GLU A 147 -22.35 -21.40 -15.64
CA GLU A 147 -23.62 -20.64 -15.52
C GLU A 147 -23.39 -19.48 -14.57
N ALA A 148 -23.47 -18.27 -15.11
CA ALA A 148 -23.38 -17.08 -14.28
C ALA A 148 -24.61 -17.03 -13.33
N PRO A 149 -24.43 -17.07 -12.02
CA PRO A 149 -25.55 -16.94 -11.09
C PRO A 149 -26.24 -15.60 -11.33
N LYS A 150 -27.55 -15.59 -11.20
CA LYS A 150 -28.29 -14.32 -11.26
C LYS A 150 -27.78 -13.40 -10.16
N ARG A 151 -27.33 -12.20 -10.56
CA ARG A 151 -26.84 -11.21 -9.59
C ARG A 151 -27.90 -10.97 -8.52
N PRO A 152 -27.61 -11.19 -7.24
CA PRO A 152 -28.58 -10.93 -6.18
C PRO A 152 -28.91 -9.43 -6.18
N LYS A 153 -30.19 -9.10 -6.06
CA LYS A 153 -30.61 -7.72 -5.83
C LYS A 153 -30.19 -7.32 -4.40
N SER A 154 -29.00 -6.77 -4.24
CA SER A 154 -28.58 -6.23 -2.95
C SER A 154 -29.24 -4.88 -2.74
N LYS A 155 -29.86 -4.67 -1.58
CA LYS A 155 -30.21 -3.32 -1.13
C LYS A 155 -28.91 -2.57 -0.89
N ALA A 156 -28.78 -1.37 -1.44
CA ALA A 156 -27.66 -0.50 -1.10
C ALA A 156 -27.60 -0.32 0.42
N LEU A 157 -26.51 -0.74 1.02
CA LEU A 157 -26.27 -0.47 2.44
C LEU A 157 -26.18 1.05 2.62
N ALA A 158 -26.90 1.59 3.60
CA ALA A 158 -26.78 2.99 3.95
C ALA A 158 -25.31 3.31 4.23
N LYS A 159 -24.81 4.41 3.66
CA LYS A 159 -23.44 4.86 3.87
C LYS A 159 -23.25 5.15 5.37
N GLN A 160 -22.57 4.27 6.08
CA GLN A 160 -22.27 4.49 7.48
C GLN A 160 -21.31 5.67 7.60
N VAL A 161 -21.69 6.67 8.39
CA VAL A 161 -20.78 7.76 8.78
C VAL A 161 -19.77 7.16 9.75
N ARG A 162 -18.51 7.12 9.36
CA ARG A 162 -17.43 6.65 10.24
C ARG A 162 -17.16 7.72 11.29
N PRO A 163 -17.10 7.36 12.58
CA PRO A 163 -16.74 8.31 13.64
C PRO A 163 -15.27 8.75 13.48
N ALA A 164 -14.98 9.95 13.95
CA ALA A 164 -13.60 10.41 14.08
C ALA A 164 -12.84 9.49 15.05
N LYS A 165 -11.55 9.25 14.77
CA LYS A 165 -10.70 8.37 15.57
C LYS A 165 -9.61 9.15 16.27
N SER A 166 -9.23 8.67 17.45
CA SER A 166 -8.08 9.14 18.23
C SER A 166 -6.98 8.08 18.18
N MET A 167 -5.78 8.48 17.81
CA MET A 167 -4.64 7.57 17.65
C MET A 167 -3.50 7.99 18.59
N LEU A 168 -2.77 7.00 19.10
CA LEU A 168 -1.48 7.18 19.75
C LEU A 168 -0.40 6.65 18.81
N VAL A 169 0.58 7.46 18.46
CA VAL A 169 1.75 7.07 17.71
C VAL A 169 2.97 7.15 18.62
N VAL A 170 3.63 6.03 18.84
CA VAL A 170 4.82 5.94 19.68
C VAL A 170 6.05 5.74 18.82
N GLY A 171 7.00 6.62 18.95
CA GLY A 171 8.19 6.65 18.09
C GLY A 171 7.99 7.45 16.81
N TRP A 172 9.09 7.73 16.14
CA TRP A 172 9.07 8.51 14.90
C TRP A 172 10.27 8.21 14.01
N SER A 173 9.99 8.21 12.73
CA SER A 173 10.99 8.10 11.67
C SER A 173 10.47 8.78 10.40
N ASN A 174 11.28 8.84 9.36
CA ASN A 174 10.81 9.27 8.03
C ASN A 174 9.62 8.43 7.53
N LEU A 175 9.57 7.15 7.91
CA LEU A 175 8.44 6.27 7.64
C LEU A 175 7.15 6.76 8.32
N GLY A 176 7.23 7.28 9.55
CA GLY A 176 6.09 7.79 10.30
C GLY A 176 5.34 8.88 9.55
N ARG A 177 6.05 9.78 8.87
CA ARG A 177 5.44 10.81 8.03
C ARG A 177 4.59 10.20 6.91
N GLU A 178 5.15 9.21 6.19
CA GLU A 178 4.45 8.55 5.09
C GLU A 178 3.25 7.73 5.60
N VAL A 179 3.38 7.07 6.73
CA VAL A 179 2.29 6.35 7.39
C VAL A 179 1.15 7.29 7.77
N LEU A 180 1.46 8.45 8.40
CA LEU A 180 0.43 9.43 8.75
C LEU A 180 -0.22 10.08 7.52
N ASN A 181 0.53 10.33 6.45
CA ASN A 181 -0.04 10.79 5.19
C ASN A 181 -1.02 9.76 4.61
N ALA A 182 -0.67 8.49 4.61
CA ALA A 182 -1.53 7.41 4.13
C ALA A 182 -2.81 7.28 4.99
N LEU A 183 -2.67 7.36 6.32
CA LEU A 183 -3.80 7.34 7.26
C LEU A 183 -4.69 8.57 7.13
N ALA A 184 -4.11 9.76 6.98
CA ALA A 184 -4.86 11.02 6.88
C ALA A 184 -5.79 11.06 5.67
N ALA A 185 -5.40 10.41 4.56
CA ALA A 185 -6.25 10.29 3.38
C ALA A 185 -7.51 9.43 3.62
N TYR A 186 -7.47 8.55 4.62
CA TYR A 186 -8.53 7.61 4.92
C TYR A 186 -9.37 7.99 6.14
N LEU A 187 -8.75 8.59 7.16
CA LEU A 187 -9.40 8.89 8.43
C LEU A 187 -10.50 9.93 8.26
N PRO A 188 -11.64 9.78 8.96
CA PRO A 188 -12.70 10.77 8.94
C PRO A 188 -12.25 12.13 9.46
N LYS A 189 -12.86 13.19 8.94
CA LYS A 189 -12.63 14.56 9.44
C LYS A 189 -12.88 14.63 10.95
N GLY A 190 -11.97 15.27 11.68
CA GLY A 190 -12.01 15.37 13.13
C GLY A 190 -11.17 14.34 13.87
N SER A 191 -10.59 13.37 13.16
CA SER A 191 -9.62 12.43 13.74
C SER A 191 -8.35 13.15 14.20
N SER A 192 -7.69 12.57 15.21
CA SER A 192 -6.49 13.13 15.84
C SER A 192 -5.44 12.05 16.10
N ALA A 193 -4.17 12.46 16.13
CA ALA A 193 -3.05 11.62 16.51
C ALA A 193 -2.16 12.35 17.52
N ASP A 194 -1.94 11.74 18.67
CA ASP A 194 -0.90 12.14 19.61
C ASP A 194 0.36 11.36 19.27
N ILE A 195 1.47 12.07 19.03
CA ILE A 195 2.73 11.49 18.60
C ILE A 195 3.73 11.65 19.74
N VAL A 196 4.15 10.53 20.32
CA VAL A 196 5.11 10.49 21.42
C VAL A 196 6.50 10.42 20.85
N LEU A 197 7.32 11.40 21.18
CA LEU A 197 8.71 11.50 20.75
C LEU A 197 9.62 11.69 21.94
N GLN A 198 10.78 11.03 21.90
CA GLN A 198 11.88 11.37 22.78
C GLN A 198 12.47 12.74 22.40
N LYS A 199 12.90 13.51 23.39
CA LYS A 199 13.45 14.86 23.20
C LYS A 199 14.53 14.95 22.14
N ARG A 200 15.48 14.01 22.14
CA ARG A 200 16.58 13.94 21.18
C ARG A 200 16.12 13.83 19.71
N PHE A 201 14.93 13.28 19.46
CA PHE A 201 14.35 13.16 18.12
C PHE A 201 13.39 14.31 17.78
N ALA A 202 12.85 14.99 18.78
CA ALA A 202 11.99 16.14 18.58
C ALA A 202 12.77 17.30 17.93
N GLU A 203 14.01 17.53 18.32
CA GLU A 203 14.86 18.60 17.79
C GLU A 203 15.23 18.39 16.32
N LEU A 204 15.46 17.15 15.89
CA LEU A 204 15.76 16.79 14.50
C LEU A 204 14.56 16.97 13.55
N ASN A 205 13.36 17.02 14.09
CA ASN A 205 12.12 17.00 13.32
C ASN A 205 11.30 18.30 13.42
N MET A 206 11.81 19.35 14.09
CA MET A 206 11.07 20.60 14.36
C MET A 206 10.76 21.45 13.10
N ASN A 207 11.36 21.15 11.96
CA ASN A 207 11.14 21.89 10.71
C ASN A 207 10.08 21.30 9.77
N TRP A 208 9.30 20.35 10.23
CA TRP A 208 8.30 19.70 9.37
C TRP A 208 6.94 20.36 9.44
N ASP A 209 6.36 20.48 8.28
CA ASP A 209 4.99 20.92 8.12
C ASP A 209 4.05 19.85 8.71
N ASN A 210 3.51 20.11 9.90
CA ASN A 210 2.67 19.19 10.67
C ASN A 210 1.28 18.97 10.04
N LYS A 211 1.15 19.22 8.76
CA LYS A 211 -0.11 19.08 8.03
C LYS A 211 -0.20 17.70 7.38
N PHE A 212 -1.02 16.85 8.00
CA PHE A 212 -1.40 15.56 7.46
C PHE A 212 -2.87 15.61 7.03
N GLY A 213 -3.17 16.27 5.92
CA GLY A 213 -4.53 16.43 5.45
C GLY A 213 -5.44 17.06 6.50
N ALA A 214 -6.54 16.39 6.85
CA ALA A 214 -7.49 16.84 7.87
C ALA A 214 -7.20 16.26 9.28
N LEU A 215 -6.13 15.46 9.44
CA LEU A 215 -5.74 14.86 10.70
C LEU A 215 -5.15 15.92 11.64
N LYS A 216 -5.68 16.04 12.86
CA LYS A 216 -5.11 16.91 13.90
C LYS A 216 -3.99 16.16 14.60
N THR A 217 -2.76 16.67 14.54
CA THR A 217 -1.61 16.08 15.21
C THR A 217 -1.16 16.91 16.38
N ARG A 218 -0.72 16.25 17.45
CA ARG A 218 -0.10 16.86 18.61
C ARG A 218 1.13 16.06 18.99
N PHE A 219 2.24 16.77 19.24
CA PHE A 219 3.46 16.17 19.75
C PHE A 219 3.42 16.12 21.27
N VAL A 220 3.81 14.99 21.83
CA VAL A 220 3.97 14.75 23.25
C VAL A 220 5.43 14.37 23.46
N GLU A 221 6.18 15.25 24.10
CA GLU A 221 7.55 14.96 24.51
C GLU A 221 7.52 13.98 25.67
N ALA A 222 8.02 12.79 25.45
CA ALA A 222 8.14 11.75 26.46
C ALA A 222 9.27 10.78 26.07
N ASP A 223 9.93 10.22 27.08
CA ASP A 223 11.01 9.25 26.85
C ASP A 223 10.53 7.87 26.36
N GLY A 224 9.19 7.71 26.23
CA GLY A 224 8.59 6.46 25.79
C GLY A 224 8.65 5.33 26.82
N THR A 225 8.90 5.69 28.10
CA THR A 225 8.87 4.72 29.19
C THR A 225 7.49 4.15 29.40
N PHE A 226 7.42 2.92 29.91
CA PHE A 226 6.17 2.24 30.22
C PHE A 226 5.19 3.09 31.04
N ASP A 227 5.68 3.75 32.10
CA ASP A 227 4.81 4.55 32.99
C ASP A 227 4.22 5.75 32.27
N GLN A 228 4.98 6.45 31.43
CA GLN A 228 4.50 7.59 30.66
C GLN A 228 3.49 7.16 29.59
N LEU A 229 3.75 6.07 28.88
CA LEU A 229 2.82 5.52 27.89
C LEU A 229 1.54 5.04 28.57
N ARG A 230 1.66 4.36 29.70
CA ARG A 230 0.52 3.91 30.52
C ARG A 230 -0.35 5.08 30.96
N GLU A 231 0.24 6.15 31.48
CA GLU A 231 -0.49 7.35 31.87
C GLU A 231 -1.25 7.96 30.69
N LEU A 232 -0.61 8.07 29.54
CA LEU A 232 -1.25 8.58 28.31
C LEU A 232 -2.44 7.72 27.88
N VAL A 233 -2.28 6.40 27.87
CA VAL A 233 -3.34 5.46 27.46
C VAL A 233 -4.48 5.44 28.47
N LEU A 234 -4.21 5.56 29.77
CA LEU A 234 -5.24 5.58 30.82
C LEU A 234 -6.00 6.91 30.89
N THR A 235 -5.31 8.03 30.63
CA THR A 235 -5.92 9.37 30.68
C THR A 235 -6.67 9.73 29.41
N ARG A 236 -6.31 9.15 28.28
CA ARG A 236 -6.92 9.38 26.98
C ARG A 236 -7.30 8.05 26.35
N LYS A 237 -8.54 7.94 25.93
CA LYS A 237 -8.99 6.78 25.17
C LYS A 237 -8.53 6.93 23.72
N TYR A 238 -7.63 6.07 23.30
CA TYR A 238 -7.23 5.95 21.91
C TYR A 238 -7.95 4.77 21.26
N ASP A 239 -8.41 4.96 20.02
CA ASP A 239 -9.02 3.90 19.23
C ASP A 239 -7.95 2.98 18.61
N GLU A 240 -6.76 3.54 18.35
CA GLU A 240 -5.65 2.84 17.72
C GLU A 240 -4.32 3.28 18.35
N VAL A 241 -3.42 2.33 18.52
CA VAL A 241 -2.02 2.58 18.94
C VAL A 241 -1.10 2.07 17.85
N LEU A 242 -0.21 2.92 17.38
CA LEU A 242 0.78 2.62 16.38
C LEU A 242 2.17 2.80 16.97
N VAL A 243 2.95 1.75 17.05
CA VAL A 243 4.34 1.81 17.50
C VAL A 243 5.24 1.79 16.28
N LEU A 244 6.02 2.85 16.11
CA LEU A 244 6.99 3.01 15.03
C LEU A 244 8.41 2.97 15.61
N GLY A 245 9.27 2.18 15.00
CA GLY A 245 10.69 2.18 15.37
C GLY A 245 11.32 3.56 15.09
N TYR A 246 12.20 3.98 16.00
CA TYR A 246 13.07 5.12 15.74
C TYR A 246 14.13 4.67 14.73
N ARG A 247 13.96 5.01 13.46
CA ARG A 247 14.92 4.66 12.40
C ARG A 247 15.54 5.94 11.86
N GLY A 248 16.86 6.05 11.97
CA GLY A 248 17.67 7.14 11.46
C GLY A 248 19.13 6.72 11.44
N GLU A 249 19.98 7.50 10.81
CA GLU A 249 21.41 7.22 10.67
C GLU A 249 22.16 7.15 12.02
N GLU A 250 21.55 7.66 13.10
CA GLU A 250 22.18 7.79 14.43
C GLU A 250 21.84 6.63 15.38
N ILE A 251 20.95 5.70 15.00
CA ILE A 251 20.49 4.61 15.87
C ILE A 251 20.68 3.28 15.16
N SER A 252 21.31 2.32 15.85
CA SER A 252 21.42 0.96 15.32
C SER A 252 20.05 0.28 15.24
N GLU A 253 19.88 -0.66 14.30
CA GLU A 253 18.64 -1.43 14.16
C GLU A 253 18.27 -2.15 15.46
N ALA A 254 19.26 -2.75 16.15
CA ALA A 254 19.03 -3.44 17.42
C ALA A 254 18.53 -2.50 18.52
N GLU A 255 19.01 -1.25 18.57
CA GLU A 255 18.50 -0.26 19.52
C GLU A 255 17.08 0.17 19.17
N ALA A 256 16.77 0.40 17.89
CA ALA A 256 15.43 0.77 17.43
C ALA A 256 14.41 -0.34 17.71
N ASP A 257 14.76 -1.58 17.45
CA ASP A 257 13.90 -2.74 17.70
C ASP A 257 13.73 -2.98 19.22
N GLY A 258 14.78 -2.79 20.01
CA GLY A 258 14.71 -2.85 21.47
C GLY A 258 13.75 -1.81 22.06
N GLN A 259 13.77 -0.57 21.56
CA GLN A 259 12.84 0.48 21.98
C GLN A 259 11.42 0.19 21.55
N THR A 260 11.23 -0.34 20.34
CA THR A 260 9.91 -0.76 19.86
C THR A 260 9.33 -1.87 20.73
N LEU A 261 10.15 -2.86 21.09
CA LEU A 261 9.73 -3.95 21.98
C LEU A 261 9.31 -3.42 23.35
N LEU A 262 10.13 -2.54 23.96
CA LEU A 262 9.81 -1.93 25.26
C LEU A 262 8.51 -1.11 25.23
N ALA A 263 8.20 -0.45 24.11
CA ALA A 263 6.97 0.32 23.98
C ALA A 263 5.72 -0.55 23.79
N THR A 264 5.89 -1.82 23.42
CA THR A 264 4.79 -2.77 23.19
C THR A 264 4.49 -3.68 24.40
N MET A 265 5.40 -3.75 25.36
CA MET A 265 5.24 -4.50 26.60
C MET A 265 4.41 -3.72 27.64
#